data_72910cb8f891a559703cad92e03c48a6
#
_entry.id   72910cb8f891a559703cad92e03c48a6
#
_cell.length_a   1.000
_cell.length_b   1.000
_cell.length_c   1.000
_cell.angle_alpha   90.00
_cell.angle_beta   90.00
_cell.angle_gamma   90.00
#
_symmetry.space_group_name_H-M   'P 1'
#
loop_
_entity.id
_entity.type
_entity.pdbx_description
1 polymer ?
#
loop_
_entity_poly.entity_id
_entity_poly.type
_entity_poly.pdbx_seq_one_letter_code
_entity_poly.pdbx_strand_id
1 'polypeptide(L)'
;DQPIGSQATTYLLSVVMPVVCWYTGIQPPSFFYYETMKIFLDTADTQLIQDGYNTGLIDGITTNPTLIMKSGRDPEEVYQELIDMGLRDVSMEVVGNRKEMYEEGMRLSNKFGKYATIKVPCTPDGLAVCKELSRQLIRVNVTLIFSVTQAILSAKAGATYVSPFVGRVDDNSFGGLCLIKDIANTYAKQNWKRTEILAASIRGVRDVGRAFEYGANICTIPPKVFNGMYNHILTDKGLELFDNDWKSVQKLGA
;
A
#
# COMPACT_ATOMS: atom_id res chain seq x y z
N ASP A 1 -5.31 53.48 -0.84
CA ASP A 1 -5.37 52.57 -2.02
C ASP A 1 -4.30 51.48 -1.91
N GLN A 2 -4.71 50.32 -1.50
CA GLN A 2 -3.94 49.08 -1.64
C GLN A 2 -4.75 48.05 -2.40
N PRO A 3 -4.19 47.28 -3.35
CA PRO A 3 -4.96 46.41 -4.20
C PRO A 3 -5.28 45.09 -3.48
N ILE A 4 -6.58 44.81 -3.39
CA ILE A 4 -7.16 43.50 -3.04
C ILE A 4 -7.04 42.63 -4.30
N GLY A 5 -6.20 41.61 -4.29
CA GLY A 5 -6.19 40.70 -5.43
C GLY A 5 -5.03 39.71 -5.50
N SER A 6 -4.96 38.68 -4.66
CA SER A 6 -4.13 37.50 -4.95
C SER A 6 -4.56 36.17 -4.30
N GLN A 7 -5.64 36.14 -3.53
CA GLN A 7 -6.06 34.89 -2.88
C GLN A 7 -7.24 34.18 -3.58
N ALA A 8 -7.99 34.86 -4.45
CA ALA A 8 -9.12 34.26 -5.15
C ALA A 8 -8.72 33.38 -6.36
N THR A 9 -7.54 33.61 -6.94
CA THR A 9 -7.10 32.91 -8.15
C THR A 9 -6.59 31.50 -7.89
N THR A 10 -6.12 31.22 -6.67
CA THR A 10 -5.57 29.89 -6.32
C THR A 10 -6.66 28.85 -6.02
N TYR A 11 -7.84 29.27 -5.56
CA TYR A 11 -8.94 28.34 -5.26
C TYR A 11 -9.76 27.95 -6.51
N LEU A 12 -9.80 28.80 -7.54
CA LEU A 12 -10.52 28.52 -8.79
C LEU A 12 -9.79 27.51 -9.70
N LEU A 13 -8.46 27.42 -9.61
CA LEU A 13 -7.66 26.49 -10.41
C LEU A 13 -7.78 25.02 -9.95
N SER A 14 -8.14 24.76 -8.69
CA SER A 14 -8.26 23.39 -8.18
C SER A 14 -9.61 22.70 -8.49
N VAL A 15 -10.64 23.46 -8.84
CA VAL A 15 -12.00 22.93 -9.08
C VAL A 15 -12.35 22.86 -10.57
N VAL A 16 -11.75 23.69 -11.42
CA VAL A 16 -12.13 23.80 -12.85
C VAL A 16 -11.25 22.93 -13.78
N MET A 17 -10.04 22.53 -13.35
CA MET A 17 -9.13 21.77 -14.22
C MET A 17 -9.56 20.33 -14.57
N PRO A 18 -10.29 19.55 -13.76
CA PRO A 18 -10.74 18.22 -14.17
C PRO A 18 -11.70 18.21 -15.34
N VAL A 19 -12.50 19.27 -15.51
CA VAL A 19 -13.55 19.32 -16.53
C VAL A 19 -13.00 19.70 -17.92
N VAL A 20 -11.94 20.51 -17.98
CA VAL A 20 -11.36 20.99 -19.24
C VAL A 20 -10.56 19.91 -19.97
N CYS A 21 -9.96 18.95 -19.23
CA CYS A 21 -9.14 17.88 -19.81
C CYS A 21 -9.92 16.89 -20.70
N TRP A 22 -11.21 16.69 -20.44
CA TRP A 22 -12.05 15.78 -21.22
C TRP A 22 -12.40 16.34 -22.63
N TYR A 23 -12.33 17.65 -22.80
CA TYR A 23 -12.72 18.30 -24.07
C TYR A 23 -11.55 18.64 -25.00
N THR A 24 -10.33 18.75 -24.49
CA THR A 24 -9.19 19.26 -25.29
C THR A 24 -8.15 18.20 -25.64
N GLY A 25 -8.23 16.97 -25.10
CA GLY A 25 -7.25 15.92 -25.34
C GLY A 25 -5.85 16.22 -24.76
N ILE A 26 -5.68 17.33 -24.06
CA ILE A 26 -4.42 17.69 -23.41
C ILE A 26 -4.37 16.93 -22.08
N GLN A 27 -3.45 15.95 -21.97
CA GLN A 27 -3.19 15.33 -20.67
C GLN A 27 -2.72 16.40 -19.68
N PRO A 28 -3.30 16.46 -18.47
CA PRO A 28 -2.80 17.36 -17.45
C PRO A 28 -1.31 17.04 -17.22
N PRO A 29 -0.45 18.06 -16.95
CA PRO A 29 0.90 17.80 -16.53
C PRO A 29 0.82 16.79 -15.39
N SER A 30 1.71 15.79 -15.39
CA SER A 30 1.78 14.77 -14.36
C SER A 30 2.03 15.44 -13.00
N PHE A 31 0.99 15.99 -12.41
CA PHE A 31 0.99 16.21 -10.99
C PHE A 31 1.16 14.83 -10.40
N PHE A 32 2.23 14.64 -9.65
CA PHE A 32 2.40 13.50 -8.79
C PHE A 32 1.17 13.45 -7.86
N TYR A 33 0.11 12.78 -8.32
CA TYR A 33 -0.89 12.28 -7.40
C TYR A 33 -0.10 11.29 -6.53
N TYR A 34 0.23 11.69 -5.33
CA TYR A 34 0.54 10.73 -4.30
C TYR A 34 -0.75 9.94 -4.14
N GLU A 35 -0.82 8.80 -4.82
CA GLU A 35 -1.91 7.87 -4.64
C GLU A 35 -1.88 7.48 -3.17
N THR A 36 -2.86 7.95 -2.43
CA THR A 36 -3.09 7.60 -1.03
C THR A 36 -4.12 6.48 -0.99
N MET A 37 -4.21 5.77 0.14
CA MET A 37 -5.10 4.62 0.33
C MET A 37 -4.78 3.43 -0.59
N LYS A 38 -3.49 3.15 -0.82
CA LYS A 38 -3.07 1.99 -1.62
C LYS A 38 -3.42 0.68 -0.91
N ILE A 39 -3.92 -0.27 -1.67
CA ILE A 39 -4.23 -1.62 -1.19
C ILE A 39 -3.25 -2.60 -1.82
N PHE A 40 -2.48 -3.27 -0.96
CA PHE A 40 -1.62 -4.38 -1.35
C PHE A 40 -2.24 -5.70 -0.88
N LEU A 41 -2.04 -6.78 -1.64
CA LEU A 41 -2.36 -8.11 -1.13
C LEU A 41 -1.14 -8.76 -0.47
N ASP A 42 -1.36 -9.42 0.65
CA ASP A 42 -0.34 -10.17 1.41
C ASP A 42 -0.51 -11.66 1.17
N THR A 43 0.03 -12.14 0.05
CA THR A 43 -0.04 -13.53 -0.38
C THR A 43 1.00 -13.84 -1.46
N ALA A 44 1.32 -15.12 -1.64
CA ALA A 44 2.10 -15.65 -2.77
C ALA A 44 1.28 -16.58 -3.67
N ASP A 45 -0.03 -16.65 -3.46
CA ASP A 45 -0.98 -17.41 -4.31
C ASP A 45 -1.34 -16.54 -5.53
N THR A 46 -0.77 -16.89 -6.67
CA THR A 46 -0.90 -16.10 -7.90
C THR A 46 -2.32 -16.08 -8.46
N GLN A 47 -3.13 -17.12 -8.20
CA GLN A 47 -4.53 -17.12 -8.62
C GLN A 47 -5.36 -16.10 -7.82
N LEU A 48 -5.21 -16.09 -6.49
CA LEU A 48 -5.88 -15.11 -5.63
C LEU A 48 -5.42 -13.68 -5.93
N ILE A 49 -4.16 -13.51 -6.31
CA ILE A 49 -3.64 -12.21 -6.74
C ILE A 49 -4.27 -11.78 -8.06
N GLN A 50 -4.36 -12.68 -9.04
CA GLN A 50 -4.98 -12.39 -10.33
C GLN A 50 -6.45 -11.97 -10.16
N ASP A 51 -7.20 -12.68 -9.30
CA ASP A 51 -8.60 -12.35 -9.01
C ASP A 51 -8.71 -10.94 -8.40
N GLY A 52 -7.84 -10.60 -7.45
CA GLY A 52 -7.79 -9.27 -6.86
C GLY A 52 -7.36 -8.19 -7.87
N TYR A 53 -6.32 -8.46 -8.65
CA TYR A 53 -5.80 -7.54 -9.66
C TYR A 53 -6.83 -7.20 -10.74
N ASN A 54 -7.64 -8.17 -11.17
CA ASN A 54 -8.71 -7.97 -12.15
C ASN A 54 -9.79 -6.98 -11.70
N THR A 55 -9.89 -6.70 -10.40
CA THR A 55 -10.79 -5.65 -9.88
C THR A 55 -10.32 -4.23 -10.20
N GLY A 56 -9.03 -4.05 -10.55
CA GLY A 56 -8.40 -2.75 -10.75
C GLY A 56 -8.14 -1.95 -9.45
N LEU A 57 -8.30 -2.59 -8.27
CA LEU A 57 -8.19 -1.93 -6.97
C LEU A 57 -6.92 -2.31 -6.19
N ILE A 58 -6.04 -3.13 -6.76
CA ILE A 58 -4.81 -3.58 -6.13
C ILE A 58 -3.62 -2.83 -6.71
N ASP A 59 -2.85 -2.19 -5.84
CA ASP A 59 -1.71 -1.34 -6.20
C ASP A 59 -0.36 -2.09 -6.11
N GLY A 60 -0.29 -3.16 -5.33
CA GLY A 60 0.94 -3.92 -5.15
C GLY A 60 0.74 -5.19 -4.32
N ILE A 61 1.86 -5.88 -4.11
CA ILE A 61 1.89 -7.16 -3.39
C ILE A 61 3.00 -7.13 -2.33
N THR A 62 2.71 -7.67 -1.16
CA THR A 62 3.75 -8.06 -0.22
C THR A 62 3.86 -9.58 -0.13
N THR A 63 5.08 -10.06 -0.13
CA THR A 63 5.39 -11.45 0.17
C THR A 63 6.27 -11.53 1.43
N ASN A 64 6.44 -12.73 1.93
CA ASN A 64 7.39 -13.03 3.00
C ASN A 64 7.79 -14.52 2.92
N PRO A 65 8.87 -14.94 3.58
CA PRO A 65 9.35 -16.32 3.51
C PRO A 65 8.28 -17.37 3.84
N THR A 66 7.40 -17.08 4.80
CA THR A 66 6.32 -18.01 5.18
C THR A 66 5.28 -18.17 4.06
N LEU A 67 4.92 -17.10 3.36
CA LEU A 67 3.95 -17.14 2.26
C LEU A 67 4.55 -17.87 1.05
N ILE A 68 5.81 -17.59 0.72
CA ILE A 68 6.55 -18.28 -0.35
C ILE A 68 6.68 -19.78 -0.02
N MET A 69 7.08 -20.13 1.20
CA MET A 69 7.16 -21.54 1.62
C MET A 69 5.80 -22.26 1.47
N LYS A 70 4.70 -21.60 1.85
CA LYS A 70 3.34 -22.17 1.72
C LYS A 70 2.88 -22.34 0.27
N SER A 71 3.36 -21.52 -0.66
CA SER A 71 3.06 -21.67 -2.08
C SER A 71 3.75 -22.89 -2.69
N GLY A 72 4.85 -23.37 -2.08
CA GLY A 72 5.66 -24.48 -2.59
C GLY A 72 6.39 -24.19 -3.91
N ARG A 73 6.46 -22.91 -4.30
CA ARG A 73 7.02 -22.46 -5.58
C ARG A 73 8.35 -21.72 -5.39
N ASP A 74 9.12 -21.64 -6.45
CA ASP A 74 10.30 -20.78 -6.50
C ASP A 74 9.90 -19.30 -6.34
N PRO A 75 10.54 -18.53 -5.45
CA PRO A 75 10.21 -17.13 -5.23
C PRO A 75 10.29 -16.28 -6.50
N GLU A 76 11.30 -16.50 -7.33
CA GLU A 76 11.53 -15.67 -8.50
C GLU A 76 10.55 -15.97 -9.63
N GLU A 77 10.09 -17.22 -9.76
CA GLU A 77 8.99 -17.56 -10.66
C GLU A 77 7.71 -16.84 -10.24
N VAL A 78 7.40 -16.81 -8.93
CA VAL A 78 6.27 -16.06 -8.41
C VAL A 78 6.41 -14.57 -8.70
N TYR A 79 7.57 -13.97 -8.42
CA TYR A 79 7.77 -12.53 -8.67
C TYR A 79 7.65 -12.18 -10.17
N GLN A 80 8.19 -13.03 -11.06
CA GLN A 80 8.07 -12.81 -12.49
C GLN A 80 6.61 -12.86 -12.95
N GLU A 81 5.86 -13.85 -12.52
CA GLU A 81 4.43 -13.98 -12.81
C GLU A 81 3.63 -12.76 -12.36
N LEU A 82 3.89 -12.24 -11.16
CA LEU A 82 3.25 -11.03 -10.65
C LEU A 82 3.54 -9.79 -11.50
N ILE A 83 4.77 -9.66 -11.96
CA ILE A 83 5.19 -8.56 -12.85
C ILE A 83 4.53 -8.69 -14.22
N ASP A 84 4.47 -9.91 -14.76
CA ASP A 84 3.85 -10.20 -16.05
C ASP A 84 2.32 -9.96 -16.03
N MET A 85 1.67 -10.13 -14.87
CA MET A 85 0.29 -9.70 -14.63
C MET A 85 0.10 -8.17 -14.71
N GLY A 86 1.17 -7.38 -14.60
CA GLY A 86 1.13 -5.92 -14.63
C GLY A 86 1.27 -5.22 -13.28
N LEU A 87 1.54 -5.96 -12.20
CA LEU A 87 1.79 -5.38 -10.87
C LEU A 87 3.06 -4.54 -10.86
N ARG A 88 2.97 -3.35 -10.26
CA ARG A 88 4.05 -2.35 -10.32
C ARG A 88 4.88 -2.26 -9.05
N ASP A 89 4.47 -2.91 -7.99
CA ASP A 89 5.14 -2.91 -6.69
C ASP A 89 5.04 -4.28 -6.03
N VAL A 90 6.16 -5.00 -6.00
CA VAL A 90 6.27 -6.32 -5.39
C VAL A 90 7.34 -6.27 -4.29
N SER A 91 6.92 -6.41 -3.04
CA SER A 91 7.84 -6.48 -1.90
C SER A 91 8.46 -7.87 -1.79
N MET A 92 9.78 -7.94 -2.01
CA MET A 92 10.60 -9.15 -2.05
C MET A 92 11.51 -9.18 -0.82
N GLU A 93 11.25 -10.11 0.11
CA GLU A 93 11.96 -10.14 1.40
C GLU A 93 13.29 -10.87 1.29
N VAL A 94 14.36 -10.23 1.77
CA VAL A 94 15.71 -10.80 1.86
C VAL A 94 16.03 -11.08 3.32
N VAL A 95 16.78 -12.17 3.57
CA VAL A 95 17.13 -12.67 4.90
C VAL A 95 18.62 -12.97 4.97
N GLY A 96 19.15 -13.08 6.19
CA GLY A 96 20.55 -13.41 6.43
C GLY A 96 21.31 -12.29 7.14
N ASN A 97 22.63 -12.30 7.06
CA ASN A 97 23.47 -11.22 7.55
C ASN A 97 23.50 -10.02 6.59
N ARG A 98 24.13 -8.92 6.99
CA ARG A 98 24.18 -7.68 6.20
C ARG A 98 24.67 -7.90 4.76
N LYS A 99 25.74 -8.69 4.57
CA LYS A 99 26.30 -8.94 3.26
C LYS A 99 25.33 -9.72 2.37
N GLU A 100 24.77 -10.79 2.89
CA GLU A 100 23.81 -11.65 2.20
C GLU A 100 22.57 -10.85 1.78
N MET A 101 21.96 -10.08 2.71
CA MET A 101 20.79 -9.25 2.41
C MET A 101 21.11 -8.18 1.35
N TYR A 102 22.30 -7.58 1.39
CA TYR A 102 22.69 -6.57 0.41
C TYR A 102 22.88 -7.18 -0.98
N GLU A 103 23.67 -8.27 -1.08
CA GLU A 103 23.95 -8.95 -2.35
C GLU A 103 22.66 -9.45 -3.00
N GLU A 104 21.78 -10.08 -2.22
CA GLU A 104 20.49 -10.55 -2.70
C GLU A 104 19.55 -9.40 -3.07
N GLY A 105 19.49 -8.34 -2.27
CA GLY A 105 18.70 -7.14 -2.60
C GLY A 105 19.15 -6.47 -3.89
N MET A 106 20.45 -6.36 -4.14
CA MET A 106 21.02 -5.88 -5.39
C MET A 106 20.67 -6.79 -6.57
N ARG A 107 20.77 -8.09 -6.37
CA ARG A 107 20.47 -9.09 -7.40
C ARG A 107 19.00 -9.01 -7.82
N LEU A 108 18.07 -9.00 -6.86
CA LEU A 108 16.63 -8.88 -7.13
C LEU A 108 16.29 -7.54 -7.80
N SER A 109 16.87 -6.45 -7.30
CA SER A 109 16.66 -5.12 -7.89
C SER A 109 17.18 -5.04 -9.33
N ASN A 110 18.33 -5.64 -9.64
CA ASN A 110 18.85 -5.69 -11.00
C ASN A 110 17.98 -6.55 -11.93
N LYS A 111 17.46 -7.68 -11.42
CA LYS A 111 16.61 -8.59 -12.21
C LYS A 111 15.24 -8.00 -12.48
N PHE A 112 14.58 -7.44 -11.49
CA PHE A 112 13.17 -7.01 -11.57
C PHE A 112 13.01 -5.49 -11.71
N GLY A 113 14.07 -4.72 -11.59
CA GLY A 113 14.11 -3.28 -11.84
C GLY A 113 13.11 -2.50 -10.99
N LYS A 114 12.38 -1.60 -11.61
CA LYS A 114 11.41 -0.72 -10.96
C LYS A 114 10.23 -1.42 -10.27
N TYR A 115 10.04 -2.70 -10.50
CA TYR A 115 8.96 -3.48 -9.91
C TYR A 115 9.32 -4.01 -8.52
N ALA A 116 10.61 -4.18 -8.26
CA ALA A 116 11.10 -4.68 -6.97
C ALA A 116 11.07 -3.60 -5.89
N THR A 117 10.53 -3.95 -4.74
CA THR A 117 10.74 -3.27 -3.46
C THR A 117 11.41 -4.26 -2.52
N ILE A 118 12.67 -4.00 -2.16
CA ILE A 118 13.44 -4.92 -1.34
C ILE A 118 12.99 -4.80 0.11
N LYS A 119 12.59 -5.92 0.71
CA LYS A 119 12.06 -5.95 2.07
C LYS A 119 13.12 -6.49 3.03
N VAL A 120 13.44 -5.71 4.06
CA VAL A 120 14.47 -6.01 5.07
C VAL A 120 13.92 -5.89 6.48
N PRO A 121 14.39 -6.69 7.46
CA PRO A 121 13.95 -6.59 8.84
C PRO A 121 14.46 -5.30 9.52
N CYS A 122 13.73 -4.82 10.52
CA CYS A 122 14.16 -3.70 11.37
C CYS A 122 15.22 -4.15 12.40
N THR A 123 16.40 -4.43 11.91
CA THR A 123 17.60 -4.78 12.69
C THR A 123 18.75 -3.84 12.34
N PRO A 124 19.83 -3.75 13.12
CA PRO A 124 21.00 -2.96 12.75
C PRO A 124 21.52 -3.28 11.34
N ASP A 125 21.63 -4.56 10.99
CA ASP A 125 22.05 -5.00 9.65
C ASP A 125 21.04 -4.65 8.56
N GLY A 126 19.74 -4.91 8.79
CA GLY A 126 18.69 -4.56 7.83
C GLY A 126 18.60 -3.07 7.59
N LEU A 127 18.77 -2.23 8.61
CA LEU A 127 18.80 -0.77 8.44
C LEU A 127 20.07 -0.27 7.74
N ALA A 128 21.22 -0.94 7.95
CA ALA A 128 22.42 -0.64 7.18
C ALA A 128 22.21 -0.96 5.69
N VAL A 129 21.63 -2.12 5.38
CA VAL A 129 21.28 -2.52 4.01
C VAL A 129 20.24 -1.56 3.41
N CYS A 130 19.20 -1.18 4.15
CA CYS A 130 18.24 -0.17 3.73
C CYS A 130 18.93 1.12 3.29
N LYS A 131 19.87 1.61 4.09
CA LYS A 131 20.61 2.83 3.79
C LYS A 131 21.47 2.72 2.52
N GLU A 132 22.08 1.56 2.30
CA GLU A 132 22.92 1.31 1.12
C GLU A 132 22.09 1.21 -0.16
N LEU A 133 21.00 0.46 -0.13
CA LEU A 133 20.08 0.30 -1.27
C LEU A 133 19.35 1.59 -1.62
N SER A 134 18.87 2.33 -0.61
CA SER A 134 18.16 3.60 -0.85
C SER A 134 19.05 4.68 -1.48
N ARG A 135 20.36 4.69 -1.21
CA ARG A 135 21.32 5.57 -1.89
C ARG A 135 21.47 5.27 -3.38
N GLN A 136 21.14 4.06 -3.79
CA GLN A 136 21.11 3.63 -5.20
C GLN A 136 19.71 3.77 -5.83
N LEU A 137 18.81 4.50 -5.14
CA LEU A 137 17.43 4.75 -5.56
C LEU A 137 16.58 3.46 -5.65
N ILE A 138 17.00 2.40 -4.95
CA ILE A 138 16.23 1.17 -4.82
C ILE A 138 15.20 1.35 -3.73
N ARG A 139 13.94 1.00 -4.00
CA ARG A 139 12.86 1.05 -3.01
C ARG A 139 13.09 -0.01 -1.94
N VAL A 140 12.93 0.40 -0.67
CA VAL A 140 13.10 -0.49 0.47
C VAL A 140 11.88 -0.42 1.39
N ASN A 141 11.36 -1.60 1.74
CA ASN A 141 10.32 -1.81 2.73
C ASN A 141 10.95 -2.36 4.02
N VAL A 142 11.02 -1.55 5.08
CA VAL A 142 11.52 -2.05 6.37
C VAL A 142 10.38 -2.69 7.13
N THR A 143 10.49 -4.00 7.35
CA THR A 143 9.47 -4.84 8.00
C THR A 143 9.76 -5.10 9.47
N LEU A 144 8.80 -5.75 10.16
CA LEU A 144 8.88 -6.06 11.59
C LEU A 144 9.01 -4.80 12.45
N ILE A 145 8.18 -3.81 12.17
CA ILE A 145 8.08 -2.59 12.97
C ILE A 145 7.04 -2.78 14.07
N PHE A 146 7.46 -2.59 15.31
CA PHE A 146 6.63 -2.74 16.51
C PHE A 146 6.68 -1.54 17.45
N SER A 147 7.42 -0.47 17.06
CA SER A 147 7.50 0.77 17.82
C SER A 147 7.72 1.99 16.94
N VAL A 148 7.33 3.17 17.45
CA VAL A 148 7.58 4.46 16.77
C VAL A 148 9.08 4.71 16.56
N THR A 149 9.91 4.32 17.54
CA THR A 149 11.37 4.49 17.44
C THR A 149 11.98 3.66 16.33
N GLN A 150 11.50 2.43 16.10
CA GLN A 150 11.90 1.61 14.95
C GLN A 150 11.50 2.28 13.63
N ALA A 151 10.29 2.84 13.54
CA ALA A 151 9.85 3.57 12.34
C ALA A 151 10.72 4.80 12.08
N ILE A 152 11.11 5.55 13.12
CA ILE A 152 12.03 6.70 13.00
C ILE A 152 13.39 6.26 12.46
N LEU A 153 13.98 5.18 13.00
CA LEU A 153 15.27 4.67 12.53
C LEU A 153 15.19 4.24 11.05
N SER A 154 14.11 3.56 10.68
CA SER A 154 13.87 3.11 9.31
C SER A 154 13.73 4.28 8.33
N ALA A 155 12.98 5.31 8.71
CA ALA A 155 12.85 6.53 7.93
C ALA A 155 14.20 7.24 7.73
N LYS A 156 15.03 7.33 8.79
CA LYS A 156 16.38 7.90 8.71
C LYS A 156 17.35 7.05 7.88
N ALA A 157 17.12 5.73 7.79
CA ALA A 157 17.86 4.84 6.90
C ALA A 157 17.47 5.01 5.43
N GLY A 158 16.37 5.71 5.13
CA GLY A 158 15.91 5.99 3.76
C GLY A 158 14.85 5.00 3.25
N ALA A 159 14.14 4.33 4.16
CA ALA A 159 13.04 3.44 3.79
C ALA A 159 11.99 4.15 2.95
N THR A 160 11.55 3.49 1.87
CA THR A 160 10.38 3.89 1.09
C THR A 160 9.12 3.58 1.87
N TYR A 161 9.06 2.37 2.44
CA TYR A 161 7.97 1.90 3.29
C TYR A 161 8.48 1.47 4.66
N VAL A 162 7.67 1.71 5.68
CA VAL A 162 7.79 1.06 6.99
C VAL A 162 6.55 0.20 7.20
N SER A 163 6.73 -1.04 7.61
CA SER A 163 5.63 -1.99 7.80
C SER A 163 5.39 -2.28 9.29
N PRO A 164 4.61 -1.45 10.01
CA PRO A 164 4.14 -1.77 11.35
C PRO A 164 3.12 -2.92 11.33
N PHE A 165 3.30 -3.88 12.25
CA PHE A 165 2.55 -5.13 12.29
C PHE A 165 1.36 -5.03 13.26
N VAL A 166 0.24 -4.51 12.79
CA VAL A 166 -0.97 -4.27 13.60
C VAL A 166 -1.41 -5.53 14.36
N GLY A 167 -1.74 -6.60 13.66
CA GLY A 167 -2.28 -7.80 14.29
C GLY A 167 -1.32 -8.49 15.25
N ARG A 168 0.01 -8.47 14.98
CA ARG A 168 0.98 -9.03 15.94
C ARG A 168 1.13 -8.18 17.20
N VAL A 169 0.97 -6.87 17.10
CA VAL A 169 0.93 -5.97 18.26
C VAL A 169 -0.30 -6.28 19.11
N ASP A 170 -1.46 -6.46 18.46
CA ASP A 170 -2.71 -6.81 19.14
C ASP A 170 -2.63 -8.19 19.83
N ASP A 171 -1.96 -9.19 19.23
CA ASP A 171 -1.71 -10.51 19.83
C ASP A 171 -0.98 -10.43 21.17
N ASN A 172 -0.19 -9.38 21.37
CA ASN A 172 0.55 -9.14 22.61
C ASN A 172 -0.14 -8.14 23.54
N SER A 173 -1.45 -7.91 23.33
CA SER A 173 -2.27 -7.00 24.14
C SER A 173 -1.84 -5.53 24.11
N PHE A 174 -1.17 -5.10 23.03
CA PHE A 174 -0.91 -3.69 22.75
C PHE A 174 -1.83 -3.21 21.62
N GLY A 175 -1.92 -1.89 21.44
CA GLY A 175 -2.80 -1.30 20.41
C GLY A 175 -2.09 -1.19 19.06
N GLY A 176 -2.26 -2.16 18.17
CA GLY A 176 -1.61 -2.15 16.85
C GLY A 176 -2.02 -0.97 15.97
N LEU A 177 -3.28 -0.63 15.96
CA LEU A 177 -3.77 0.57 15.25
C LEU A 177 -3.29 1.87 15.90
N CYS A 178 -3.09 1.91 17.24
CA CYS A 178 -2.48 3.05 17.90
C CYS A 178 -1.05 3.28 17.43
N LEU A 179 -0.29 2.21 17.18
CA LEU A 179 1.07 2.31 16.62
C LEU A 179 1.06 3.02 15.26
N ILE A 180 0.11 2.71 14.36
CA ILE A 180 -0.06 3.43 13.09
C ILE A 180 -0.24 4.93 13.34
N LYS A 181 -1.20 5.28 14.19
CA LYS A 181 -1.51 6.68 14.54
C LYS A 181 -0.30 7.43 15.09
N ASP A 182 0.45 6.80 15.98
CA ASP A 182 1.60 7.41 16.63
C ASP A 182 2.77 7.63 15.65
N ILE A 183 3.01 6.69 14.73
CA ILE A 183 3.98 6.85 13.63
C ILE A 183 3.55 7.99 12.71
N ALA A 184 2.30 8.00 12.26
CA ALA A 184 1.75 9.03 11.37
C ALA A 184 1.85 10.43 12.00
N ASN A 185 1.45 10.57 13.26
CA ASN A 185 1.56 11.82 14.01
C ASN A 185 3.02 12.28 14.14
N THR A 186 3.94 11.35 14.37
CA THR A 186 5.37 11.67 14.49
C THR A 186 5.93 12.17 13.16
N TYR A 187 5.61 11.49 12.06
CA TYR A 187 6.04 11.90 10.73
C TYR A 187 5.44 13.25 10.32
N ALA A 188 4.15 13.47 10.61
CA ALA A 188 3.47 14.74 10.34
C ALA A 188 4.11 15.91 11.11
N LYS A 189 4.37 15.76 12.42
CA LYS A 189 5.01 16.78 13.27
C LYS A 189 6.43 17.13 12.81
N GLN A 190 7.15 16.17 12.22
CA GLN A 190 8.48 16.37 11.67
C GLN A 190 8.46 16.78 10.18
N ASN A 191 7.28 16.98 9.58
CA ASN A 191 7.09 17.22 8.15
C ASN A 191 7.83 16.19 7.27
N TRP A 192 7.86 14.93 7.73
CA TRP A 192 8.51 13.83 7.05
C TRP A 192 7.55 13.19 6.04
N LYS A 193 7.87 13.30 4.74
CA LYS A 193 7.01 12.83 3.64
C LYS A 193 7.67 11.78 2.73
N ARG A 194 8.90 11.35 3.08
CA ARG A 194 9.69 10.46 2.22
C ARG A 194 9.43 8.99 2.44
N THR A 195 8.81 8.64 3.56
CA THR A 195 8.55 7.26 3.97
C THR A 195 7.07 7.09 4.18
N GLU A 196 6.46 6.15 3.46
CA GLU A 196 5.05 5.80 3.60
C GLU A 196 4.85 4.72 4.67
N ILE A 197 3.73 4.78 5.36
CA ILE A 197 3.32 3.81 6.37
C ILE A 197 2.49 2.73 5.70
N LEU A 198 3.02 1.51 5.66
CA LEU A 198 2.37 0.32 5.13
C LEU A 198 1.87 -0.53 6.30
N ALA A 199 0.59 -0.39 6.65
CA ALA A 199 -0.02 -1.19 7.71
C ALA A 199 -0.05 -2.67 7.31
N ALA A 200 0.64 -3.51 8.08
CA ALA A 200 0.80 -4.93 7.81
C ALA A 200 0.19 -5.80 8.92
N SER A 201 0.10 -7.11 8.65
CA SER A 201 -0.52 -8.06 9.60
C SER A 201 -1.98 -7.69 9.93
N ILE A 202 -2.71 -7.15 8.98
CA ILE A 202 -4.13 -6.81 9.10
C ILE A 202 -4.95 -8.10 9.09
N ARG A 203 -5.93 -8.22 9.99
CA ARG A 203 -6.72 -9.43 10.16
C ARG A 203 -8.20 -9.28 9.88
N GLY A 204 -8.71 -8.06 9.86
CA GLY A 204 -10.12 -7.78 9.67
C GLY A 204 -10.41 -6.57 8.81
N VAL A 205 -11.59 -6.55 8.20
CA VAL A 205 -12.07 -5.45 7.35
C VAL A 205 -12.10 -4.13 8.11
N ARG A 206 -12.52 -4.18 9.39
CA ARG A 206 -12.55 -2.97 10.25
C ARG A 206 -11.17 -2.34 10.39
N ASP A 207 -10.13 -3.16 10.50
CA ASP A 207 -8.76 -2.68 10.72
C ASP A 207 -8.23 -1.94 9.51
N VAL A 208 -8.67 -2.31 8.30
CA VAL A 208 -8.30 -1.61 7.05
C VAL A 208 -8.75 -0.16 7.11
N GLY A 209 -10.05 0.07 7.35
CA GLY A 209 -10.60 1.43 7.44
C GLY A 209 -9.95 2.25 8.55
N ARG A 210 -9.72 1.62 9.72
CA ARG A 210 -9.08 2.30 10.86
C ARG A 210 -7.60 2.59 10.62
N ALA A 211 -6.88 1.72 9.90
CA ALA A 211 -5.48 1.97 9.56
C ALA A 211 -5.35 3.22 8.67
N PHE A 212 -6.20 3.35 7.64
CA PHE A 212 -6.23 4.56 6.82
C PHE A 212 -6.67 5.81 7.60
N GLU A 213 -7.72 5.70 8.43
CA GLU A 213 -8.14 6.79 9.33
C GLU A 213 -7.01 7.27 10.23
N TYR A 214 -6.14 6.37 10.67
CA TYR A 214 -5.01 6.67 11.54
C TYR A 214 -3.74 7.08 10.79
N GLY A 215 -3.80 7.19 9.48
CA GLY A 215 -2.75 7.77 8.66
C GLY A 215 -1.81 6.77 7.99
N ALA A 216 -2.21 5.51 7.85
CA ALA A 216 -1.53 4.60 6.92
C ALA A 216 -1.68 5.12 5.48
N ASN A 217 -0.63 5.00 4.68
CA ASN A 217 -0.66 5.30 3.25
C ASN A 217 -1.08 4.06 2.45
N ILE A 218 -0.71 2.88 2.98
CA ILE A 218 -0.89 1.58 2.36
C ILE A 218 -1.39 0.61 3.41
N CYS A 219 -2.33 -0.27 3.03
CA CYS A 219 -2.68 -1.46 3.81
C CYS A 219 -2.33 -2.71 3.00
N THR A 220 -1.50 -3.60 3.54
CA THR A 220 -1.32 -4.93 2.95
C THR A 220 -2.17 -5.94 3.70
N ILE A 221 -3.05 -6.62 2.97
CA ILE A 221 -4.15 -7.41 3.52
C ILE A 221 -4.23 -8.79 2.86
N PRO A 222 -4.61 -9.84 3.62
CA PRO A 222 -4.91 -11.13 3.01
C PRO A 222 -6.07 -11.05 2.02
N PRO A 223 -6.09 -11.86 0.96
CA PRO A 223 -7.21 -11.88 -0.02
C PRO A 223 -8.60 -12.06 0.62
N LYS A 224 -8.68 -12.85 1.69
CA LYS A 224 -9.94 -13.01 2.46
C LYS A 224 -10.44 -11.69 3.05
N VAL A 225 -9.53 -10.84 3.54
CA VAL A 225 -9.89 -9.52 4.09
C VAL A 225 -10.32 -8.60 2.96
N PHE A 226 -9.59 -8.58 1.85
CA PHE A 226 -9.94 -7.81 0.67
C PHE A 226 -11.35 -8.15 0.17
N ASN A 227 -11.64 -9.42 -0.05
CA ASN A 227 -12.96 -9.89 -0.48
C ASN A 227 -14.06 -9.53 0.54
N GLY A 228 -13.74 -9.55 1.83
CA GLY A 228 -14.66 -9.15 2.90
C GLY A 228 -15.02 -7.67 2.89
N MET A 229 -14.22 -6.79 2.27
CA MET A 229 -14.49 -5.36 2.21
C MET A 229 -15.74 -5.00 1.40
N TYR A 230 -16.16 -5.87 0.49
CA TYR A 230 -17.39 -5.69 -0.29
C TYR A 230 -18.65 -6.04 0.50
N ASN A 231 -18.55 -6.85 1.55
CA ASN A 231 -19.69 -7.43 2.23
C ASN A 231 -20.32 -6.44 3.21
N HIS A 232 -21.57 -6.05 2.96
CA HIS A 232 -22.33 -5.24 3.88
C HIS A 232 -23.83 -5.54 3.77
N ILE A 233 -24.45 -5.89 4.91
CA ILE A 233 -25.86 -6.28 4.97
C ILE A 233 -26.83 -5.22 4.41
N LEU A 234 -26.52 -3.94 4.52
CA LEU A 234 -27.36 -2.88 3.97
C LEU A 234 -27.20 -2.74 2.45
N THR A 235 -26.02 -3.09 1.89
CA THR A 235 -25.84 -3.18 0.44
C THR A 235 -26.70 -4.29 -0.14
N ASP A 236 -26.69 -5.48 0.48
CA ASP A 236 -27.48 -6.63 0.03
C ASP A 236 -28.98 -6.30 0.07
N LYS A 237 -29.46 -5.72 1.17
CA LYS A 237 -30.86 -5.27 1.29
C LYS A 237 -31.22 -4.17 0.30
N GLY A 238 -30.30 -3.25 0.02
CA GLY A 238 -30.50 -2.19 -0.96
C GLY A 238 -30.64 -2.75 -2.38
N LEU A 239 -29.80 -3.72 -2.74
CA LEU A 239 -29.89 -4.42 -4.03
C LEU A 239 -31.21 -5.18 -4.19
N GLU A 240 -31.64 -5.92 -3.17
CA GLU A 240 -32.94 -6.61 -3.17
C GLU A 240 -34.11 -5.63 -3.40
N LEU A 241 -34.09 -4.45 -2.76
CA LEU A 241 -35.08 -3.41 -2.94
C LEU A 241 -35.07 -2.89 -4.38
N PHE A 242 -33.90 -2.51 -4.89
CA PHE A 242 -33.75 -1.98 -6.26
C PHE A 242 -34.18 -3.00 -7.31
N ASP A 243 -33.87 -4.28 -7.15
CA ASP A 243 -34.31 -5.35 -8.04
C ASP A 243 -35.84 -5.47 -8.08
N ASN A 244 -36.50 -5.38 -6.93
CA ASN A 244 -37.97 -5.43 -6.85
C ASN A 244 -38.62 -4.21 -7.49
N ASP A 245 -38.09 -3.02 -7.25
CA ASP A 245 -38.56 -1.78 -7.85
C ASP A 245 -38.39 -1.82 -9.37
N TRP A 246 -37.23 -2.28 -9.85
CA TRP A 246 -36.96 -2.42 -11.29
C TRP A 246 -37.91 -3.37 -12.00
N LYS A 247 -38.19 -4.53 -11.40
CA LYS A 247 -39.21 -5.47 -11.92
C LYS A 247 -40.59 -4.84 -12.00
N SER A 248 -40.92 -3.94 -11.08
CA SER A 248 -42.21 -3.21 -11.09
C SER A 248 -42.25 -2.18 -12.20
N VAL A 249 -41.16 -1.44 -12.44
CA VAL A 249 -41.04 -0.49 -13.57
C VAL A 249 -41.19 -1.20 -14.92
N GLN A 250 -40.57 -2.36 -15.10
CA GLN A 250 -40.67 -3.14 -16.34
C GLN A 250 -42.08 -3.60 -16.64
N LYS A 251 -42.90 -3.87 -15.60
CA LYS A 251 -44.33 -4.24 -15.78
C LYS A 251 -45.23 -3.03 -16.15
N LEU A 252 -44.80 -1.80 -15.84
CA LEU A 252 -45.55 -0.61 -16.20
C LEU A 252 -45.34 -0.15 -17.66
N GLY A 253 -44.27 -0.65 -18.29
CA GLY A 253 -43.94 -0.34 -19.69
C GLY A 253 -44.30 -1.44 -20.70
N ALA A 254 -44.91 -2.53 -20.24
CA ALA A 254 -45.41 -3.65 -21.06
C ALA A 254 -46.95 -3.58 -21.13
#